data_049fd82906948fbfb8144f1df634a0ab
#
_entry.id   049fd82906948fbfb8144f1df634a0ab
#
_cell.length_a   1.000
_cell.length_b   1.000
_cell.length_c   1.000
_cell.angle_alpha   90.00
_cell.angle_beta   90.00
_cell.angle_gamma   90.00
#
_symmetry.space_group_name_H-M   'P 1'
#
loop_
_entity.id
_entity.type
_entity.pdbx_description
1 polymer ?
#
loop_
_entity_poly.entity_id
_entity_poly.type
_entity_poly.pdbx_seq_one_letter_code
_entity_poly.pdbx_strand_id
1 'polypeptide(L)'
;MRKILSFLVFSLACLCSSAQTEHNFTVAKYLDLFNTIYRQLDLFYVDSLEADKVIRSGIEAMTEELDPYTVFYPEEDMGELKMMTTGKYGGIGSIIRMRKDSTVIIHEPYPNMPAAEVGLQVGDVLLKIDDKDLKGMSTSEVSELLRGEPGTTFVLRVQRPNEKKTRDFKVTRRSIKKTAVPYIGMIGDAGYISLTEFTEGCAKEVRKSVISLKEKGAKSIILDLRSNGGGLLNEAVDLVNLFVPKNQKIVETKGKHIAAQYTYTTNNEPLDLDIPLAILVDNSTASASEIVSGALQDLDRAIVVGTETYGKGLVQSSRQLPYNGSLKLTTAKYYIPSGRCIQKIDYQQLRKDAEVYRKTGKRPEKKDSLKTIFHTAGGREVTEGSGIKPDVAVKHDSISPTLFYPIAISNEASIRELLEKSNLLFYLYNDDALIDWGTKYFQSHPTLPAVKDFTLTDQDYADFKQIVKASDFKYDRMSEKRLEELKKTAQFEGYYEDAKEEFDALEKKFAHNLDREMDRRKDDICRLMAQEVIKRYHYQAGKVEDAIKKDEDIEAALTVLHNESEYKKILGK
;
A
#
# COMPACT_ATOMS: atom_id res chain seq x y z
N MET A 1 43.84 -40.25 -15.43
CA MET A 1 43.04 -39.09 -14.93
C MET A 1 42.35 -38.27 -16.04
N ARG A 2 43.04 -37.79 -17.08
CA ARG A 2 42.41 -37.00 -18.18
C ARG A 2 41.24 -37.73 -18.90
N LYS A 3 41.36 -39.04 -19.18
CA LYS A 3 40.29 -39.82 -19.86
C LYS A 3 39.05 -40.05 -18.99
N ILE A 4 39.22 -40.19 -17.66
CA ILE A 4 38.10 -40.34 -16.72
C ILE A 4 37.35 -39.00 -16.55
N LEU A 5 38.08 -37.88 -16.51
CA LEU A 5 37.49 -36.54 -16.44
C LEU A 5 36.67 -36.21 -17.70
N SER A 6 37.18 -36.59 -18.91
CA SER A 6 36.46 -36.43 -20.18
C SER A 6 35.17 -37.26 -20.23
N PHE A 7 35.19 -38.49 -19.70
CA PHE A 7 34.01 -39.36 -19.68
C PHE A 7 32.95 -38.84 -18.70
N LEU A 8 33.37 -38.30 -17.54
CA LEU A 8 32.49 -37.66 -16.58
C LEU A 8 31.82 -36.36 -17.14
N VAL A 9 32.56 -35.53 -17.85
CA VAL A 9 32.03 -34.34 -18.50
C VAL A 9 31.06 -34.69 -19.62
N PHE A 10 31.36 -35.74 -20.41
CA PHE A 10 30.48 -36.19 -21.50
C PHE A 10 29.18 -36.83 -20.96
N SER A 11 29.26 -37.64 -19.90
CA SER A 11 28.06 -38.19 -19.25
C SER A 11 27.20 -37.12 -18.59
N LEU A 12 27.79 -36.09 -17.99
CA LEU A 12 27.07 -34.95 -17.43
C LEU A 12 26.36 -34.11 -18.52
N ALA A 13 27.03 -33.92 -19.67
CA ALA A 13 26.44 -33.23 -20.81
C ALA A 13 25.27 -34.01 -21.44
N CYS A 14 25.36 -35.35 -21.51
CA CYS A 14 24.26 -36.21 -21.97
C CYS A 14 23.08 -36.22 -21.03
N LEU A 15 23.29 -36.18 -19.72
CA LEU A 15 22.21 -36.09 -18.71
C LEU A 15 21.49 -34.73 -18.76
N CYS A 16 22.24 -33.64 -18.94
CA CYS A 16 21.63 -32.31 -19.12
C CYS A 16 20.84 -32.23 -20.44
N SER A 17 21.31 -32.84 -21.50
CA SER A 17 20.63 -32.88 -22.80
C SER A 17 19.32 -33.70 -22.74
N SER A 18 19.30 -34.81 -22.03
CA SER A 18 18.09 -35.63 -21.82
C SER A 18 17.02 -34.91 -20.99
N ALA A 19 17.41 -34.26 -19.91
CA ALA A 19 16.49 -33.49 -19.05
C ALA A 19 15.86 -32.30 -19.80
N GLN A 20 16.64 -31.62 -20.64
CA GLN A 20 16.13 -30.52 -21.49
C GLN A 20 15.13 -31.03 -22.54
N THR A 21 15.36 -32.20 -23.11
CA THR A 21 14.47 -32.82 -24.10
C THR A 21 13.16 -33.24 -23.48
N GLU A 22 13.17 -33.83 -22.27
CA GLU A 22 11.98 -34.22 -21.52
C GLU A 22 11.15 -33.01 -21.10
N HIS A 23 11.81 -31.95 -20.65
CA HIS A 23 11.13 -30.68 -20.32
C HIS A 23 10.45 -30.10 -21.56
N ASN A 24 11.15 -29.99 -22.70
CA ASN A 24 10.58 -29.42 -23.91
C ASN A 24 9.41 -30.25 -24.44
N PHE A 25 9.51 -31.59 -24.39
CA PHE A 25 8.40 -32.49 -24.75
C PHE A 25 7.18 -32.24 -23.85
N THR A 26 7.38 -32.13 -22.52
CA THR A 26 6.31 -31.88 -21.56
C THR A 26 5.63 -30.55 -21.86
N VAL A 27 6.39 -29.49 -22.11
CA VAL A 27 5.84 -28.16 -22.46
C VAL A 27 5.01 -28.25 -23.75
N ALA A 28 5.55 -28.83 -24.81
CA ALA A 28 4.85 -28.97 -26.09
C ALA A 28 3.54 -29.77 -25.94
N LYS A 29 3.57 -30.89 -25.22
CA LYS A 29 2.41 -31.74 -24.94
C LYS A 29 1.30 -30.97 -24.23
N TYR A 30 1.62 -30.22 -23.19
CA TYR A 30 0.57 -29.51 -22.42
C TYR A 30 0.05 -28.27 -23.13
N LEU A 31 0.86 -27.59 -23.95
CA LEU A 31 0.38 -26.51 -24.82
C LEU A 31 -0.61 -27.03 -25.89
N ASP A 32 -0.31 -28.19 -26.50
CA ASP A 32 -1.21 -28.83 -27.45
C ASP A 32 -2.52 -29.28 -26.80
N LEU A 33 -2.44 -29.88 -25.60
CA LEU A 33 -3.63 -30.24 -24.81
C LEU A 33 -4.46 -29.02 -24.44
N PHE A 34 -3.84 -27.93 -24.01
CA PHE A 34 -4.55 -26.68 -23.65
C PHE A 34 -5.30 -26.13 -24.87
N ASN A 35 -4.65 -26.04 -26.01
CA ASN A 35 -5.26 -25.59 -27.25
C ASN A 35 -6.41 -26.52 -27.68
N THR A 36 -6.22 -27.83 -27.60
CA THR A 36 -7.25 -28.81 -27.94
C THR A 36 -8.46 -28.72 -26.99
N ILE A 37 -8.24 -28.60 -25.69
CA ILE A 37 -9.32 -28.45 -24.70
C ILE A 37 -10.12 -27.20 -24.98
N TYR A 38 -9.44 -26.06 -25.20
CA TYR A 38 -10.13 -24.80 -25.51
C TYR A 38 -11.01 -24.92 -26.75
N ARG A 39 -10.49 -25.54 -27.83
CA ARG A 39 -11.28 -25.77 -29.05
C ARG A 39 -12.49 -26.68 -28.83
N GLN A 40 -12.39 -27.70 -27.95
CA GLN A 40 -13.52 -28.55 -27.61
C GLN A 40 -14.58 -27.78 -26.80
N LEU A 41 -14.14 -26.93 -25.87
CA LEU A 41 -15.03 -26.05 -25.11
C LEU A 41 -15.76 -25.07 -26.03
N ASP A 42 -15.04 -24.39 -26.90
CA ASP A 42 -15.61 -23.40 -27.83
C ASP A 42 -16.65 -24.01 -28.81
N LEU A 43 -16.42 -25.28 -29.25
CA LEU A 43 -17.29 -25.96 -30.20
C LEU A 43 -18.49 -26.67 -29.56
N PHE A 44 -18.35 -27.18 -28.34
CA PHE A 44 -19.30 -28.14 -27.78
C PHE A 44 -19.87 -27.77 -26.41
N TYR A 45 -19.39 -26.69 -25.76
CA TYR A 45 -19.99 -26.26 -24.50
C TYR A 45 -21.42 -25.79 -24.74
N VAL A 46 -22.33 -26.05 -23.77
CA VAL A 46 -23.77 -25.82 -23.90
C VAL A 46 -24.12 -24.35 -24.15
N ASP A 47 -23.37 -23.41 -23.59
CA ASP A 47 -23.55 -21.98 -23.78
C ASP A 47 -22.41 -21.37 -24.60
N SER A 48 -22.63 -20.20 -25.21
CA SER A 48 -21.59 -19.46 -25.93
C SER A 48 -20.51 -18.98 -24.95
N LEU A 49 -19.25 -19.18 -25.30
CA LEU A 49 -18.11 -18.74 -24.49
C LEU A 49 -17.60 -17.37 -24.95
N GLU A 50 -17.25 -16.54 -23.97
CA GLU A 50 -16.46 -15.32 -24.21
C GLU A 50 -14.98 -15.71 -24.19
N ALA A 51 -14.39 -15.82 -25.38
CA ALA A 51 -13.03 -16.34 -25.58
C ALA A 51 -11.97 -15.62 -24.76
N ASP A 52 -12.04 -14.29 -24.72
CA ASP A 52 -11.15 -13.43 -23.96
C ASP A 52 -11.19 -13.74 -22.45
N LYS A 53 -12.39 -13.84 -21.87
CA LYS A 53 -12.57 -14.15 -20.45
C LYS A 53 -12.01 -15.52 -20.08
N VAL A 54 -12.33 -16.54 -20.86
CA VAL A 54 -11.92 -17.91 -20.54
C VAL A 54 -10.41 -18.08 -20.66
N ILE A 55 -9.79 -17.54 -21.72
CA ILE A 55 -8.35 -17.62 -21.93
C ILE A 55 -7.62 -16.77 -20.90
N ARG A 56 -8.12 -15.54 -20.59
CA ARG A 56 -7.56 -14.65 -19.57
C ARG A 56 -7.55 -15.32 -18.19
N SER A 57 -8.65 -15.96 -17.79
CA SER A 57 -8.71 -16.72 -16.53
C SER A 57 -7.64 -17.83 -16.48
N GLY A 58 -7.37 -18.49 -17.61
CA GLY A 58 -6.28 -19.48 -17.69
C GLY A 58 -4.88 -18.85 -17.51
N ILE A 59 -4.64 -17.68 -18.09
CA ILE A 59 -3.37 -16.92 -17.94
C ILE A 59 -3.23 -16.45 -16.49
N GLU A 60 -4.28 -15.91 -15.90
CA GLU A 60 -4.29 -15.45 -14.51
C GLU A 60 -3.98 -16.60 -13.55
N ALA A 61 -4.67 -17.74 -13.69
CA ALA A 61 -4.39 -18.92 -12.87
C ALA A 61 -2.93 -19.42 -13.00
N MET A 62 -2.36 -19.37 -14.22
CA MET A 62 -0.97 -19.75 -14.45
C MET A 62 0.03 -18.78 -13.79
N THR A 63 -0.26 -17.48 -13.78
CA THR A 63 0.61 -16.48 -13.15
C THR A 63 0.47 -16.49 -11.63
N GLU A 64 -0.73 -16.64 -11.10
CA GLU A 64 -1.02 -16.77 -9.67
C GLU A 64 -0.35 -18.01 -9.04
N GLU A 65 -0.15 -19.08 -9.83
CA GLU A 65 0.60 -20.27 -9.37
C GLU A 65 2.09 -19.97 -9.12
N LEU A 66 2.62 -18.84 -9.55
CA LEU A 66 4.03 -18.48 -9.32
C LEU A 66 4.20 -17.62 -8.05
N ASP A 67 3.58 -16.46 -8.03
CA ASP A 67 3.58 -15.50 -6.94
C ASP A 67 2.51 -14.40 -7.21
N PRO A 68 2.10 -13.58 -6.23
CA PRO A 68 1.07 -12.56 -6.42
C PRO A 68 1.53 -11.32 -7.20
N TYR A 69 2.78 -11.26 -7.63
CA TYR A 69 3.38 -10.09 -8.31
C TYR A 69 3.60 -10.31 -9.80
N THR A 70 3.56 -11.56 -10.24
CA THR A 70 3.61 -11.92 -11.65
C THR A 70 2.22 -11.76 -12.24
N VAL A 71 2.03 -10.69 -13.05
CA VAL A 71 0.71 -10.24 -13.52
C VAL A 71 0.75 -9.97 -15.02
N PHE A 72 -0.25 -10.44 -15.73
CA PHE A 72 -0.52 -10.11 -17.11
C PHE A 72 -1.35 -8.81 -17.21
N TYR A 73 -0.88 -7.87 -18.03
CA TYR A 73 -1.61 -6.64 -18.37
C TYR A 73 -1.99 -6.69 -19.85
N PRO A 74 -3.26 -6.82 -20.20
CA PRO A 74 -3.74 -6.64 -21.57
C PRO A 74 -3.62 -5.17 -22.00
N GLU A 75 -3.87 -4.88 -23.28
CA GLU A 75 -3.74 -3.52 -23.84
C GLU A 75 -4.54 -2.48 -23.07
N GLU A 76 -5.77 -2.80 -22.68
CA GLU A 76 -6.66 -1.91 -21.93
C GLU A 76 -6.09 -1.51 -20.55
N ASP A 77 -5.30 -2.38 -19.91
CA ASP A 77 -4.74 -2.15 -18.57
C ASP A 77 -3.32 -1.50 -18.59
N MET A 78 -2.77 -1.24 -19.78
CA MET A 78 -1.43 -0.63 -19.92
C MET A 78 -1.33 0.77 -19.32
N GLY A 79 -2.46 1.49 -19.23
CA GLY A 79 -2.55 2.79 -18.56
C GLY A 79 -2.23 2.70 -17.08
N GLU A 80 -2.68 1.64 -16.41
CA GLU A 80 -2.39 1.38 -15.01
C GLU A 80 -0.90 1.08 -14.78
N LEU A 81 -0.32 0.21 -15.59
CA LEU A 81 1.11 -0.11 -15.52
C LEU A 81 1.99 1.13 -15.70
N LYS A 82 1.62 2.01 -16.64
CA LYS A 82 2.29 3.29 -16.87
C LYS A 82 2.16 4.23 -15.67
N MET A 83 0.98 4.30 -15.05
CA MET A 83 0.75 5.11 -13.86
C MET A 83 1.61 4.61 -12.68
N MET A 84 1.69 3.29 -12.46
CA MET A 84 2.50 2.70 -11.38
C MET A 84 4.00 3.03 -11.50
N THR A 85 4.52 3.19 -12.72
CA THR A 85 5.95 3.45 -12.95
C THR A 85 6.27 4.93 -13.02
N THR A 86 5.45 5.71 -13.73
CA THR A 86 5.73 7.13 -13.99
C THR A 86 5.06 8.08 -13.00
N GLY A 87 4.06 7.62 -12.25
CA GLY A 87 3.17 8.46 -11.45
C GLY A 87 2.31 9.42 -12.30
N LYS A 88 2.25 9.22 -13.63
CA LYS A 88 1.54 10.12 -14.57
C LYS A 88 0.35 9.42 -15.20
N TYR A 89 -0.75 10.13 -15.32
CA TYR A 89 -1.93 9.70 -16.07
C TYR A 89 -2.64 10.91 -16.70
N GLY A 90 -3.36 10.69 -17.78
CA GLY A 90 -4.24 11.72 -18.34
C GLY A 90 -5.58 11.73 -17.61
N GLY A 91 -5.98 12.90 -17.08
CA GLY A 91 -7.23 12.98 -16.32
C GLY A 91 -7.51 14.35 -15.73
N ILE A 92 -8.34 14.39 -14.70
CA ILE A 92 -8.79 15.64 -14.05
C ILE A 92 -8.07 15.98 -12.75
N GLY A 93 -7.30 15.04 -12.18
CA GLY A 93 -6.59 15.26 -10.91
C GLY A 93 -7.54 15.33 -9.71
N SER A 94 -8.27 14.24 -9.47
CA SER A 94 -9.17 14.11 -8.31
C SER A 94 -9.25 12.65 -7.86
N ILE A 95 -9.40 12.44 -6.55
CA ILE A 95 -9.86 11.18 -5.98
C ILE A 95 -11.38 11.18 -6.03
N ILE A 96 -11.97 10.07 -6.46
CA ILE A 96 -13.40 9.82 -6.45
C ILE A 96 -13.74 8.68 -5.49
N ARG A 97 -14.98 8.66 -4.96
CA ARG A 97 -15.43 7.63 -4.04
C ARG A 97 -16.90 7.28 -4.31
N MET A 98 -17.23 6.00 -4.12
CA MET A 98 -18.63 5.52 -4.13
C MET A 98 -19.29 5.81 -2.79
N ARG A 99 -20.52 6.31 -2.81
CA ARG A 99 -21.42 6.42 -1.66
C ARG A 99 -22.26 5.14 -1.51
N LYS A 100 -22.92 5.00 -0.37
CA LYS A 100 -23.82 3.88 -0.07
C LYS A 100 -25.01 3.77 -1.05
N ASP A 101 -25.46 4.90 -1.59
CA ASP A 101 -26.54 4.98 -2.57
C ASP A 101 -26.09 4.66 -4.01
N SER A 102 -24.88 4.13 -4.17
CA SER A 102 -24.25 3.81 -5.46
C SER A 102 -24.02 5.02 -6.37
N THR A 103 -23.92 6.20 -5.79
CA THR A 103 -23.46 7.40 -6.51
C THR A 103 -21.95 7.59 -6.30
N VAL A 104 -21.27 8.17 -7.29
CA VAL A 104 -19.85 8.49 -7.21
C VAL A 104 -19.68 9.99 -6.96
N ILE A 105 -18.83 10.34 -6.00
CA ILE A 105 -18.56 11.72 -5.62
C ILE A 105 -17.09 12.11 -5.83
N ILE A 106 -16.84 13.40 -5.98
CA ILE A 106 -15.51 13.98 -5.79
C ILE A 106 -15.15 13.84 -4.30
N HIS A 107 -14.14 13.04 -4.00
CA HIS A 107 -13.65 12.85 -2.64
C HIS A 107 -12.57 13.86 -2.28
N GLU A 108 -11.62 14.10 -3.23
CA GLU A 108 -10.57 15.10 -3.05
C GLU A 108 -10.07 15.58 -4.42
N PRO A 109 -10.31 16.84 -4.81
CA PRO A 109 -9.67 17.44 -5.98
C PRO A 109 -8.24 17.83 -5.62
N TYR A 110 -7.25 17.53 -6.48
CA TYR A 110 -5.88 17.93 -6.23
C TYR A 110 -5.66 19.41 -6.53
N PRO A 111 -4.87 20.13 -5.71
CA PRO A 111 -4.59 21.55 -5.92
C PRO A 111 -3.89 21.78 -7.28
N ASN A 112 -4.25 22.88 -7.95
CA ASN A 112 -3.70 23.28 -9.25
C ASN A 112 -3.92 22.23 -10.37
N MET A 113 -4.92 21.36 -10.23
CA MET A 113 -5.32 20.39 -11.23
C MET A 113 -6.68 20.73 -11.82
N PRO A 114 -7.02 20.19 -13.02
CA PRO A 114 -8.24 20.55 -13.74
C PRO A 114 -9.51 20.52 -12.90
N ALA A 115 -9.70 19.52 -12.04
CA ALA A 115 -10.87 19.41 -11.18
C ALA A 115 -11.01 20.61 -10.23
N ALA A 116 -9.93 20.99 -9.56
CA ALA A 116 -9.92 22.12 -8.63
C ALA A 116 -10.07 23.46 -9.36
N GLU A 117 -9.40 23.60 -10.51
CA GLU A 117 -9.41 24.85 -11.31
C GLU A 117 -10.80 25.19 -11.88
N VAL A 118 -11.58 24.18 -12.27
CA VAL A 118 -12.96 24.41 -12.73
C VAL A 118 -13.94 24.59 -11.56
N GLY A 119 -13.49 24.42 -10.31
CA GLY A 119 -14.30 24.65 -9.10
C GLY A 119 -15.11 23.44 -8.64
N LEU A 120 -14.71 22.22 -9.02
CA LEU A 120 -15.24 21.00 -8.39
C LEU A 120 -14.83 20.94 -6.92
N GLN A 121 -15.73 20.47 -6.06
CA GLN A 121 -15.56 20.45 -4.61
C GLN A 121 -15.77 19.04 -4.06
N VAL A 122 -15.23 18.80 -2.87
CA VAL A 122 -15.50 17.58 -2.11
C VAL A 122 -17.01 17.43 -1.87
N GLY A 123 -17.54 16.26 -2.18
CA GLY A 123 -18.96 15.95 -2.06
C GLY A 123 -19.79 16.19 -3.33
N ASP A 124 -19.24 16.83 -4.38
CA ASP A 124 -19.95 16.95 -5.66
C ASP A 124 -20.28 15.55 -6.22
N VAL A 125 -21.56 15.23 -6.37
CA VAL A 125 -22.04 13.96 -6.91
C VAL A 125 -21.94 14.00 -8.43
N LEU A 126 -21.24 13.04 -9.01
CA LEU A 126 -21.05 12.93 -10.46
C LEU A 126 -22.27 12.29 -11.10
N LEU A 127 -22.94 13.01 -11.99
CA LEU A 127 -24.18 12.57 -12.64
C LEU A 127 -23.98 12.11 -14.08
N LYS A 128 -23.26 12.92 -14.88
CA LYS A 128 -23.03 12.64 -16.31
C LYS A 128 -21.66 13.11 -16.76
N ILE A 129 -21.09 12.38 -17.72
CA ILE A 129 -19.94 12.81 -18.52
C ILE A 129 -20.42 12.87 -19.97
N ASP A 130 -20.47 14.08 -20.54
CA ASP A 130 -21.12 14.36 -21.81
C ASP A 130 -22.56 13.78 -21.81
N ASP A 131 -22.87 12.88 -22.72
CA ASP A 131 -24.20 12.23 -22.79
C ASP A 131 -24.32 10.97 -21.93
N LYS A 132 -23.22 10.47 -21.32
CA LYS A 132 -23.19 9.22 -20.58
C LYS A 132 -23.61 9.43 -19.11
N ASP A 133 -24.68 8.75 -18.70
CA ASP A 133 -25.14 8.72 -17.31
C ASP A 133 -24.21 7.85 -16.46
N LEU A 134 -23.88 8.32 -15.25
CA LEU A 134 -22.95 7.63 -14.32
C LEU A 134 -23.67 6.85 -13.21
N LYS A 135 -25.00 6.88 -13.18
CA LYS A 135 -25.78 6.23 -12.14
C LYS A 135 -25.54 4.72 -12.13
N GLY A 136 -25.16 4.17 -11.00
CA GLY A 136 -24.93 2.75 -10.81
C GLY A 136 -23.60 2.24 -11.35
N MET A 137 -22.76 3.10 -11.94
CA MET A 137 -21.40 2.74 -12.35
C MET A 137 -20.48 2.63 -11.14
N SER A 138 -19.55 1.68 -11.20
CA SER A 138 -18.47 1.55 -10.21
C SER A 138 -17.50 2.75 -10.29
N THR A 139 -16.72 2.95 -9.23
CA THR A 139 -15.65 3.96 -9.24
C THR A 139 -14.62 3.72 -10.34
N SER A 140 -14.36 2.45 -10.69
CA SER A 140 -13.45 2.08 -11.79
C SER A 140 -13.98 2.59 -13.12
N GLU A 141 -15.22 2.26 -13.47
CA GLU A 141 -15.87 2.68 -14.71
C GLU A 141 -15.95 4.21 -14.84
N VAL A 142 -16.31 4.90 -13.74
CA VAL A 142 -16.32 6.37 -13.72
C VAL A 142 -14.90 6.93 -13.86
N SER A 143 -13.90 6.32 -13.23
CA SER A 143 -12.50 6.73 -13.34
C SER A 143 -11.98 6.61 -14.78
N GLU A 144 -12.33 5.54 -15.49
CA GLU A 144 -11.97 5.35 -16.91
C GLU A 144 -12.55 6.48 -17.78
N LEU A 145 -13.79 6.88 -17.53
CA LEU A 145 -14.42 7.98 -18.26
C LEU A 145 -13.80 9.35 -17.94
N LEU A 146 -13.36 9.56 -16.70
CA LEU A 146 -12.66 10.80 -16.29
C LEU A 146 -11.24 10.86 -16.83
N ARG A 147 -10.59 9.69 -17.04
CA ARG A 147 -9.27 9.57 -17.67
C ARG A 147 -9.39 9.72 -19.18
N GLY A 148 -8.26 9.91 -19.84
CA GLY A 148 -8.15 9.98 -21.28
C GLY A 148 -6.92 10.79 -21.71
N GLU A 149 -6.79 11.05 -23.00
CA GLU A 149 -5.65 11.80 -23.53
C GLU A 149 -5.61 13.23 -23.01
N PRO A 150 -4.44 13.72 -22.55
CA PRO A 150 -4.26 15.12 -22.18
C PRO A 150 -4.64 16.06 -23.33
N GLY A 151 -5.35 17.15 -23.00
CA GLY A 151 -5.86 18.13 -23.97
C GLY A 151 -7.29 17.85 -24.43
N THR A 152 -7.84 16.65 -24.23
CA THR A 152 -9.24 16.36 -24.54
C THR A 152 -10.17 17.00 -23.49
N THR A 153 -11.35 17.43 -23.92
CA THR A 153 -12.31 18.15 -23.09
C THR A 153 -13.65 17.45 -23.09
N PHE A 154 -14.33 17.46 -21.96
CA PHE A 154 -15.69 16.92 -21.77
C PHE A 154 -16.50 17.81 -20.82
N VAL A 155 -17.82 17.62 -20.79
CA VAL A 155 -18.72 18.28 -19.84
C VAL A 155 -19.06 17.32 -18.73
N LEU A 156 -18.75 17.71 -17.47
CA LEU A 156 -19.09 16.97 -16.27
C LEU A 156 -20.27 17.63 -15.58
N ARG A 157 -21.40 16.92 -15.53
CA ARG A 157 -22.58 17.36 -14.76
C ARG A 157 -22.51 16.80 -13.35
N VAL A 158 -22.67 17.68 -12.35
CA VAL A 158 -22.64 17.31 -10.95
C VAL A 158 -23.86 17.86 -10.20
N GLN A 159 -24.21 17.19 -9.11
CA GLN A 159 -25.11 17.72 -8.08
C GLN A 159 -24.29 18.09 -6.86
N ARG A 160 -24.22 19.37 -6.56
CA ARG A 160 -23.56 19.85 -5.32
C ARG A 160 -24.46 19.64 -4.12
N PRO A 161 -23.95 19.11 -2.98
CA PRO A 161 -24.75 18.97 -1.77
C PRO A 161 -25.39 20.27 -1.34
N ASN A 162 -26.66 20.19 -0.90
CA ASN A 162 -27.50 21.33 -0.49
C ASN A 162 -27.89 22.32 -1.59
N GLU A 163 -27.52 22.10 -2.84
CA GLU A 163 -28.03 22.88 -3.98
C GLU A 163 -29.19 22.13 -4.67
N LYS A 164 -30.18 22.89 -5.12
CA LYS A 164 -31.33 22.31 -5.86
C LYS A 164 -31.04 22.09 -7.34
N LYS A 165 -30.07 22.83 -7.91
CA LYS A 165 -29.73 22.79 -9.33
C LYS A 165 -28.43 22.04 -9.55
N THR A 166 -28.38 21.27 -10.63
CA THR A 166 -27.15 20.68 -11.15
C THR A 166 -26.24 21.74 -11.74
N ARG A 167 -24.94 21.46 -11.77
CA ARG A 167 -23.90 22.30 -12.39
C ARG A 167 -23.22 21.53 -13.50
N ASP A 168 -22.90 22.22 -14.58
CA ASP A 168 -22.10 21.69 -15.68
C ASP A 168 -20.71 22.34 -15.65
N PHE A 169 -19.68 21.51 -15.65
CA PHE A 169 -18.27 21.93 -15.68
C PHE A 169 -17.62 21.44 -16.96
N LYS A 170 -17.05 22.34 -17.73
CA LYS A 170 -16.21 21.99 -18.88
C LYS A 170 -14.80 21.70 -18.39
N VAL A 171 -14.40 20.42 -18.41
CA VAL A 171 -13.13 19.96 -17.86
C VAL A 171 -12.20 19.52 -18.98
N THR A 172 -10.99 20.07 -19.03
CA THR A 172 -9.95 19.65 -19.96
C THR A 172 -8.97 18.74 -19.25
N ARG A 173 -8.78 17.51 -19.75
CA ARG A 173 -7.82 16.56 -19.19
C ARG A 173 -6.41 17.07 -19.36
N ARG A 174 -5.59 16.87 -18.34
CA ARG A 174 -4.15 17.13 -18.38
C ARG A 174 -3.36 15.89 -18.00
N SER A 175 -2.07 15.91 -18.31
CA SER A 175 -1.14 14.97 -17.69
C SER A 175 -1.02 15.32 -16.21
N ILE A 176 -1.57 14.47 -15.38
CA ILE A 176 -1.51 14.60 -13.93
C ILE A 176 -0.27 13.86 -13.46
N LYS A 177 0.62 14.54 -12.76
CA LYS A 177 1.74 13.91 -12.02
C LYS A 177 1.41 13.97 -10.54
N LYS A 178 1.23 12.81 -9.93
CA LYS A 178 1.11 12.69 -8.48
C LYS A 178 2.50 12.91 -7.88
N THR A 179 2.65 13.81 -6.91
CA THR A 179 3.92 13.98 -6.21
C THR A 179 4.20 12.76 -5.34
N ALA A 180 5.43 12.28 -5.40
CA ALA A 180 5.89 11.21 -4.51
C ALA A 180 6.16 11.73 -3.09
N VAL A 181 6.40 13.04 -2.93
CA VAL A 181 6.64 13.72 -1.65
C VAL A 181 5.48 14.70 -1.38
N PRO A 182 4.34 14.24 -0.83
CA PRO A 182 3.17 15.08 -0.59
C PRO A 182 3.37 16.12 0.51
N TYR A 183 4.32 15.91 1.42
CA TYR A 183 4.57 16.82 2.53
C TYR A 183 6.04 16.86 2.96
N ILE A 184 6.52 18.07 3.28
CA ILE A 184 7.77 18.33 3.99
C ILE A 184 7.52 19.39 5.07
N GLY A 185 8.12 19.22 6.23
CA GLY A 185 7.96 20.17 7.34
C GLY A 185 9.09 20.10 8.35
N MET A 186 9.15 21.10 9.24
CA MET A 186 10.03 21.07 10.41
C MET A 186 9.27 20.52 11.61
N ILE A 187 9.86 19.60 12.35
CA ILE A 187 9.39 19.13 13.65
C ILE A 187 10.51 19.43 14.66
N GLY A 188 10.35 20.53 15.40
CA GLY A 188 11.46 21.08 16.16
C GLY A 188 12.61 21.48 15.24
N ASP A 189 13.79 20.89 15.44
CA ASP A 189 14.98 21.07 14.61
C ASP A 189 15.23 19.89 13.64
N ALA A 190 14.32 18.94 13.55
CA ALA A 190 14.36 17.87 12.56
C ALA A 190 13.52 18.22 11.32
N GLY A 191 14.05 17.93 10.14
CA GLY A 191 13.33 17.99 8.89
C GLY A 191 12.58 16.68 8.63
N TYR A 192 11.27 16.76 8.40
CA TYR A 192 10.42 15.60 8.08
C TYR A 192 10.09 15.59 6.59
N ILE A 193 10.16 14.40 5.98
CA ILE A 193 9.85 14.15 4.56
C ILE A 193 8.95 12.91 4.48
N SER A 194 7.72 13.06 3.96
CA SER A 194 6.84 11.95 3.64
C SER A 194 7.07 11.51 2.20
N LEU A 195 7.49 10.25 1.99
CA LEU A 195 7.66 9.65 0.66
C LEU A 195 6.68 8.48 0.49
N THR A 196 5.70 8.61 -0.38
CA THR A 196 4.59 7.66 -0.50
C THR A 196 4.79 6.58 -1.56
N GLU A 197 5.64 6.80 -2.56
CA GLU A 197 5.89 5.85 -3.66
C GLU A 197 7.20 6.17 -4.38
N PHE A 198 7.80 5.14 -5.01
CA PHE A 198 9.01 5.28 -5.79
C PHE A 198 8.69 5.38 -7.28
N THR A 199 8.14 6.52 -7.69
CA THR A 199 7.89 6.85 -9.09
C THR A 199 9.05 7.62 -9.71
N GLU A 200 9.08 7.75 -11.04
CA GLU A 200 10.14 8.43 -11.79
C GLU A 200 10.42 9.85 -11.27
N GLY A 201 11.64 10.07 -10.81
CA GLY A 201 12.14 11.34 -10.30
C GLY A 201 11.88 11.59 -8.81
N CYS A 202 11.38 10.62 -8.04
CA CYS A 202 11.12 10.78 -6.60
C CYS A 202 12.41 11.07 -5.81
N ALA A 203 13.54 10.47 -6.16
CA ALA A 203 14.83 10.76 -5.52
C ALA A 203 15.25 12.23 -5.68
N LYS A 204 14.93 12.84 -6.84
CA LYS A 204 15.14 14.28 -7.06
C LYS A 204 14.20 15.15 -6.23
N GLU A 205 12.96 14.68 -6.00
CA GLU A 205 12.01 15.37 -5.11
C GLU A 205 12.53 15.33 -3.67
N VAL A 206 12.98 14.17 -3.18
CA VAL A 206 13.61 14.04 -1.85
C VAL A 206 14.87 14.90 -1.73
N ARG A 207 15.74 14.91 -2.74
CA ARG A 207 16.93 15.77 -2.78
C ARG A 207 16.58 17.25 -2.55
N LYS A 208 15.58 17.77 -3.30
CA LYS A 208 15.09 19.15 -3.13
C LYS A 208 14.53 19.40 -1.74
N SER A 209 13.81 18.42 -1.21
CA SER A 209 13.22 18.48 0.14
C SER A 209 14.30 18.59 1.22
N VAL A 210 15.33 17.75 1.14
CA VAL A 210 16.47 17.81 2.09
C VAL A 210 17.17 19.16 2.02
N ILE A 211 17.44 19.69 0.83
CA ILE A 211 18.07 21.02 0.66
C ILE A 211 17.20 22.10 1.32
N SER A 212 15.91 22.12 1.00
CA SER A 212 14.98 23.12 1.57
C SER A 212 14.86 23.03 3.09
N LEU A 213 14.87 21.83 3.66
CA LEU A 213 14.82 21.64 5.11
C LEU A 213 16.12 22.08 5.79
N LYS A 214 17.29 21.81 5.17
CA LYS A 214 18.59 22.32 5.66
C LYS A 214 18.64 23.84 5.63
N GLU A 215 18.13 24.49 4.58
CA GLU A 215 18.00 25.95 4.51
C GLU A 215 17.11 26.52 5.63
N LYS A 216 16.11 25.75 6.08
CA LYS A 216 15.27 26.09 7.24
C LYS A 216 15.90 25.77 8.59
N GLY A 217 17.12 25.24 8.61
CA GLY A 217 17.88 24.95 9.83
C GLY A 217 17.73 23.53 10.37
N ALA A 218 17.25 22.57 9.55
CA ALA A 218 17.17 21.18 9.98
C ALA A 218 18.56 20.63 10.33
N LYS A 219 18.69 20.05 11.54
CA LYS A 219 19.90 19.41 12.05
C LYS A 219 19.89 17.90 11.85
N SER A 220 18.73 17.32 11.59
CA SER A 220 18.52 15.91 11.29
C SER A 220 17.37 15.74 10.29
N ILE A 221 17.26 14.57 9.67
CA ILE A 221 16.19 14.25 8.72
C ILE A 221 15.44 13.00 9.20
N ILE A 222 14.13 13.06 9.16
CA ILE A 222 13.20 11.94 9.30
C ILE A 222 12.61 11.67 7.92
N LEU A 223 12.92 10.52 7.32
CA LEU A 223 12.33 10.04 6.08
C LEU A 223 11.24 9.03 6.40
N ASP A 224 9.99 9.39 6.15
CA ASP A 224 8.85 8.51 6.42
C ASP A 224 8.52 7.66 5.19
N LEU A 225 8.74 6.34 5.33
CA LEU A 225 8.43 5.29 4.35
C LEU A 225 7.26 4.40 4.81
N ARG A 226 6.57 4.75 5.88
CA ARG A 226 5.40 4.00 6.34
C ARG A 226 4.33 4.00 5.25
N SER A 227 3.66 2.86 5.09
CA SER A 227 2.65 2.61 4.04
C SER A 227 3.16 2.81 2.60
N ASN A 228 4.46 2.88 2.37
CA ASN A 228 5.07 2.96 1.04
C ASN A 228 5.37 1.56 0.50
N GLY A 229 4.56 1.09 -0.46
CA GLY A 229 4.70 -0.24 -1.10
C GLY A 229 5.90 -0.39 -2.03
N GLY A 230 6.74 0.65 -2.19
CA GLY A 230 7.91 0.65 -3.05
C GLY A 230 7.68 1.30 -4.41
N GLY A 231 8.26 0.73 -5.46
CA GLY A 231 8.22 1.20 -6.84
C GLY A 231 9.52 0.93 -7.58
N LEU A 232 10.07 1.92 -8.26
CA LEU A 232 11.25 1.79 -9.11
C LEU A 232 12.54 1.57 -8.30
N LEU A 233 13.23 0.47 -8.57
CA LEU A 233 14.48 0.11 -7.89
C LEU A 233 15.58 1.16 -8.11
N ASN A 234 15.71 1.70 -9.32
CA ASN A 234 16.71 2.72 -9.61
C ASN A 234 16.51 3.99 -8.76
N GLU A 235 15.27 4.41 -8.54
CA GLU A 235 14.96 5.55 -7.68
C GLU A 235 15.35 5.29 -6.22
N ALA A 236 15.21 4.04 -5.73
CA ALA A 236 15.70 3.66 -4.40
C ALA A 236 17.22 3.78 -4.30
N VAL A 237 17.95 3.32 -5.32
CA VAL A 237 19.42 3.45 -5.37
C VAL A 237 19.83 4.93 -5.41
N ASP A 238 19.18 5.75 -6.24
CA ASP A 238 19.44 7.19 -6.34
C ASP A 238 19.12 7.92 -5.03
N LEU A 239 18.07 7.50 -4.32
CA LEU A 239 17.75 8.08 -3.01
C LEU A 239 18.81 7.74 -1.97
N VAL A 240 19.24 6.48 -1.87
CA VAL A 240 20.33 6.07 -0.97
C VAL A 240 21.60 6.82 -1.29
N ASN A 241 21.91 7.08 -2.57
CA ASN A 241 23.07 7.85 -3.02
C ASN A 241 23.09 9.30 -2.50
N LEU A 242 21.97 9.83 -2.03
CA LEU A 242 21.97 11.16 -1.39
C LEU A 242 22.78 11.18 -0.10
N PHE A 243 22.90 10.03 0.59
CA PHE A 243 23.43 9.92 1.93
C PHE A 243 24.64 8.99 2.08
N VAL A 244 25.09 8.36 1.00
CA VAL A 244 26.24 7.44 1.02
C VAL A 244 27.24 7.79 -0.07
N PRO A 245 28.54 7.40 0.09
CA PRO A 245 29.57 7.70 -0.90
C PRO A 245 29.26 7.12 -2.28
N LYS A 246 29.88 7.67 -3.31
CA LYS A 246 29.90 7.14 -4.66
C LYS A 246 30.56 5.76 -4.70
N ASN A 247 30.15 4.92 -5.65
CA ASN A 247 30.60 3.53 -5.86
C ASN A 247 30.25 2.56 -4.71
N GLN A 248 29.32 2.91 -3.84
CA GLN A 248 28.82 2.04 -2.79
C GLN A 248 27.84 1.02 -3.38
N LYS A 249 28.04 -0.27 -3.10
CA LYS A 249 27.05 -1.31 -3.44
C LYS A 249 25.80 -1.13 -2.59
N ILE A 250 24.62 -1.06 -3.25
CA ILE A 250 23.33 -0.86 -2.58
C ILE A 250 22.47 -2.11 -2.64
N VAL A 251 22.38 -2.75 -3.81
CA VAL A 251 21.57 -3.94 -3.99
C VAL A 251 22.13 -4.80 -5.10
N GLU A 252 22.04 -6.11 -4.92
CA GLU A 252 22.40 -7.11 -5.93
C GLU A 252 21.15 -7.92 -6.27
N THR A 253 20.88 -8.14 -7.55
CA THR A 253 19.79 -9.02 -8.00
C THR A 253 20.36 -10.35 -8.47
N LYS A 254 19.69 -11.46 -8.09
CA LYS A 254 20.07 -12.82 -8.50
C LYS A 254 18.82 -13.53 -9.01
N GLY A 255 18.85 -13.90 -10.29
CA GLY A 255 17.80 -14.63 -10.98
C GLY A 255 18.31 -15.86 -11.72
N LYS A 256 17.39 -16.65 -12.25
CA LYS A 256 17.72 -17.84 -13.06
C LYS A 256 18.51 -17.49 -14.33
N HIS A 257 18.13 -16.39 -14.99
CA HIS A 257 18.78 -15.94 -16.21
C HIS A 257 19.87 -14.90 -15.89
N ILE A 258 20.99 -14.95 -16.61
CA ILE A 258 22.15 -14.05 -16.39
C ILE A 258 21.74 -12.56 -16.50
N ALA A 259 20.84 -12.22 -17.41
CA ALA A 259 20.34 -10.86 -17.57
C ALA A 259 19.54 -10.33 -16.36
N ALA A 260 19.19 -11.20 -15.40
CA ALA A 260 18.55 -10.82 -14.14
C ALA A 260 19.54 -10.71 -12.97
N GLN A 261 20.85 -10.87 -13.25
CA GLN A 261 21.93 -10.74 -12.27
C GLN A 261 22.63 -9.41 -12.49
N TYR A 262 22.46 -8.50 -11.54
CA TYR A 262 23.03 -7.16 -11.64
C TYR A 262 23.36 -6.61 -10.25
N THR A 263 24.47 -5.87 -10.16
CA THR A 263 24.85 -5.14 -8.95
C THR A 263 24.64 -3.65 -9.16
N TYR A 264 23.76 -3.07 -8.38
CA TYR A 264 23.48 -1.63 -8.38
C TYR A 264 24.37 -0.92 -7.38
N THR A 265 25.09 0.09 -7.87
CA THR A 265 26.00 0.93 -7.08
C THR A 265 25.60 2.40 -7.20
N THR A 266 25.96 3.20 -6.22
CA THR A 266 25.81 4.65 -6.29
C THR A 266 26.76 5.25 -7.32
N ASN A 267 26.24 6.17 -8.16
CA ASN A 267 27.00 6.72 -9.28
C ASN A 267 27.25 8.24 -9.16
N ASN A 268 26.52 8.92 -8.29
CA ASN A 268 26.59 10.37 -8.11
C ASN A 268 27.33 10.73 -6.84
N GLU A 269 27.82 11.98 -6.77
CA GLU A 269 28.30 12.54 -5.52
C GLU A 269 27.14 12.67 -4.52
N PRO A 270 27.36 12.32 -3.25
CA PRO A 270 26.32 12.40 -2.21
C PRO A 270 25.88 13.84 -1.96
N LEU A 271 24.68 13.99 -1.43
CA LEU A 271 24.18 15.29 -0.98
C LEU A 271 24.72 15.62 0.42
N ASP A 272 24.69 14.64 1.31
CA ASP A 272 25.10 14.83 2.70
C ASP A 272 25.47 13.48 3.34
N LEU A 273 26.72 13.34 3.76
CA LEU A 273 27.23 12.13 4.42
C LEU A 273 27.01 12.13 5.93
N ASP A 274 26.78 13.30 6.53
CA ASP A 274 26.93 13.50 7.98
C ASP A 274 25.59 13.75 8.68
N ILE A 275 24.61 14.36 8.02
CA ILE A 275 23.33 14.70 8.67
C ILE A 275 22.70 13.47 9.32
N PRO A 276 22.35 13.50 10.62
CA PRO A 276 21.66 12.41 11.29
C PRO A 276 20.35 12.06 10.57
N LEU A 277 20.12 10.77 10.34
CA LEU A 277 19.01 10.27 9.52
C LEU A 277 18.25 9.16 10.25
N ALA A 278 16.94 9.32 10.38
CA ALA A 278 16.01 8.30 10.82
C ALA A 278 15.03 7.95 9.68
N ILE A 279 14.71 6.67 9.55
CA ILE A 279 13.75 6.15 8.56
C ILE A 279 12.61 5.52 9.32
N LEU A 280 11.39 6.04 9.12
CA LEU A 280 10.19 5.43 9.68
C LEU A 280 9.68 4.33 8.76
N VAL A 281 9.35 3.18 9.33
CA VAL A 281 8.87 2.00 8.60
C VAL A 281 7.71 1.33 9.33
N ASP A 282 6.84 0.67 8.57
CA ASP A 282 5.75 -0.15 9.08
C ASP A 282 5.60 -1.48 8.32
N ASN A 283 4.64 -2.30 8.70
CA ASN A 283 4.35 -3.58 8.05
C ASN A 283 3.87 -3.48 6.59
N SER A 284 3.63 -2.29 6.08
CA SER A 284 3.28 -2.00 4.68
C SER A 284 4.43 -1.38 3.88
N THR A 285 5.52 -1.03 4.57
CA THR A 285 6.78 -0.63 3.93
C THR A 285 7.34 -1.83 3.16
N ALA A 286 7.43 -1.74 1.82
CA ALA A 286 7.77 -2.89 0.98
C ALA A 286 8.72 -2.55 -0.18
N SER A 287 9.45 -3.59 -0.69
CA SER A 287 10.19 -3.52 -1.96
C SER A 287 11.26 -2.40 -2.00
N ALA A 288 11.14 -1.40 -2.89
CA ALA A 288 12.07 -0.26 -2.99
C ALA A 288 12.27 0.48 -1.65
N SER A 289 11.21 0.60 -0.85
CA SER A 289 11.29 1.17 0.50
C SER A 289 12.16 0.33 1.43
N GLU A 290 12.10 -0.99 1.28
CA GLU A 290 12.94 -1.92 2.05
C GLU A 290 14.39 -1.92 1.54
N ILE A 291 14.63 -1.64 0.25
CA ILE A 291 15.99 -1.42 -0.28
C ILE A 291 16.59 -0.18 0.39
N VAL A 292 15.84 0.93 0.46
CA VAL A 292 16.33 2.17 1.09
C VAL A 292 16.58 1.97 2.57
N SER A 293 15.58 1.52 3.33
CA SER A 293 15.72 1.35 4.78
C SER A 293 16.77 0.31 5.13
N GLY A 294 16.80 -0.83 4.44
CA GLY A 294 17.76 -1.89 4.67
C GLY A 294 19.17 -1.55 4.23
N ALA A 295 19.36 -0.87 3.09
CA ALA A 295 20.69 -0.47 2.66
C ALA A 295 21.31 0.58 3.59
N LEU A 296 20.53 1.57 4.00
CA LEU A 296 21.01 2.60 4.94
C LEU A 296 21.25 2.02 6.35
N GLN A 297 20.48 1.02 6.77
CA GLN A 297 20.74 0.25 7.99
C GLN A 297 22.02 -0.57 7.88
N ASP A 298 22.19 -1.35 6.80
CA ASP A 298 23.35 -2.23 6.59
C ASP A 298 24.66 -1.45 6.45
N LEU A 299 24.58 -0.21 5.96
CA LEU A 299 25.74 0.71 5.85
C LEU A 299 25.95 1.56 7.10
N ASP A 300 25.23 1.31 8.18
CA ASP A 300 25.26 2.08 9.43
C ASP A 300 25.14 3.60 9.21
N ARG A 301 24.29 3.98 8.21
CA ARG A 301 24.09 5.39 7.82
C ARG A 301 22.85 6.01 8.45
N ALA A 302 21.82 5.22 8.69
CA ALA A 302 20.57 5.68 9.29
C ALA A 302 20.08 4.69 10.34
N ILE A 303 19.33 5.19 11.32
CA ILE A 303 18.52 4.36 12.21
C ILE A 303 17.16 4.07 11.56
N VAL A 304 16.65 2.87 11.76
CA VAL A 304 15.32 2.46 11.32
C VAL A 304 14.39 2.38 12.53
N VAL A 305 13.25 3.07 12.47
CA VAL A 305 12.32 3.25 13.60
C VAL A 305 10.92 2.78 13.18
N GLY A 306 10.17 2.11 14.07
CA GLY A 306 8.81 1.68 13.84
C GLY A 306 8.60 0.18 14.01
N THR A 307 7.94 -0.48 13.06
CA THR A 307 7.68 -1.93 13.09
C THR A 307 8.37 -2.67 11.94
N GLU A 308 8.42 -4.02 12.04
CA GLU A 308 9.01 -4.88 10.99
C GLU A 308 8.31 -4.66 9.65
N THR A 309 9.08 -4.53 8.57
CA THR A 309 8.56 -4.26 7.23
C THR A 309 7.89 -5.50 6.59
N TYR A 310 7.30 -5.32 5.42
CA TYR A 310 6.53 -6.34 4.71
C TYR A 310 7.34 -7.60 4.37
N GLY A 311 8.58 -7.46 3.91
CA GLY A 311 9.45 -8.56 3.50
C GLY A 311 9.26 -8.96 2.03
N LYS A 312 9.22 -8.00 1.10
CA LYS A 312 9.19 -8.24 -0.34
C LYS A 312 10.57 -8.11 -0.96
N GLY A 313 11.27 -9.22 -1.13
CA GLY A 313 12.60 -9.31 -1.74
C GLY A 313 12.59 -9.82 -3.19
N LEU A 314 11.48 -9.68 -3.92
CA LEU A 314 11.31 -10.13 -5.30
C LEU A 314 11.34 -8.93 -6.26
N VAL A 315 12.08 -9.10 -7.38
CA VAL A 315 12.21 -8.10 -8.45
C VAL A 315 11.32 -8.49 -9.62
N GLN A 316 10.47 -7.56 -10.05
CA GLN A 316 9.67 -7.72 -11.25
C GLN A 316 10.30 -6.95 -12.42
N SER A 317 10.23 -7.55 -13.61
CA SER A 317 10.57 -6.90 -14.88
C SER A 317 9.37 -6.99 -15.83
N SER A 318 9.06 -5.90 -16.52
CA SER A 318 8.02 -5.90 -17.55
C SER A 318 8.57 -6.48 -18.86
N ARG A 319 7.79 -7.37 -19.48
CA ARG A 319 8.06 -7.98 -20.78
C ARG A 319 6.92 -7.63 -21.73
N GLN A 320 7.24 -6.94 -22.82
CA GLN A 320 6.28 -6.66 -23.87
C GLN A 320 5.79 -7.96 -24.51
N LEU A 321 4.49 -8.04 -24.71
CA LEU A 321 3.81 -9.16 -25.36
C LEU A 321 3.20 -8.68 -26.69
N PRO A 322 2.85 -9.61 -27.59
CA PRO A 322 1.99 -9.29 -28.74
C PRO A 322 0.70 -8.59 -28.30
N TYR A 323 0.06 -7.89 -29.25
CA TYR A 323 -1.19 -7.16 -29.03
C TYR A 323 -1.12 -6.11 -27.91
N ASN A 324 0.01 -5.38 -27.86
CA ASN A 324 0.26 -4.29 -26.92
C ASN A 324 0.14 -4.65 -25.43
N GLY A 325 0.05 -5.93 -25.10
CA GLY A 325 0.03 -6.39 -23.71
C GLY A 325 1.42 -6.37 -23.06
N SER A 326 1.47 -6.58 -21.75
CA SER A 326 2.70 -6.71 -20.98
C SER A 326 2.59 -7.79 -19.91
N LEU A 327 3.67 -8.49 -19.65
CA LEU A 327 3.81 -9.39 -18.51
C LEU A 327 4.78 -8.77 -17.50
N LYS A 328 4.28 -8.40 -16.34
CA LYS A 328 5.11 -8.06 -15.18
C LYS A 328 5.51 -9.37 -14.51
N LEU A 329 6.76 -9.75 -14.67
CA LEU A 329 7.28 -11.07 -14.30
C LEU A 329 8.31 -10.95 -13.18
N THR A 330 8.19 -11.75 -12.14
CA THR A 330 9.25 -11.93 -11.12
C THR A 330 10.45 -12.65 -11.75
N THR A 331 11.57 -11.95 -11.85
CA THR A 331 12.77 -12.43 -12.55
C THR A 331 13.96 -12.70 -11.63
N ALA A 332 13.98 -12.09 -10.42
CA ALA A 332 15.09 -12.21 -9.48
C ALA A 332 14.64 -12.01 -8.04
N LYS A 333 15.50 -12.41 -7.11
CA LYS A 333 15.53 -11.94 -5.72
C LYS A 333 16.57 -10.84 -5.58
N TYR A 334 16.40 -9.93 -4.62
CA TYR A 334 17.43 -8.94 -4.34
C TYR A 334 18.03 -9.10 -2.94
N TYR A 335 19.29 -8.69 -2.85
CA TYR A 335 20.15 -8.80 -1.69
C TYR A 335 20.74 -7.42 -1.39
N ILE A 336 20.56 -6.92 -0.18
CA ILE A 336 21.02 -5.62 0.27
C ILE A 336 22.49 -5.68 0.72
N PRO A 337 23.15 -4.57 1.13
CA PRO A 337 24.61 -4.52 1.28
C PRO A 337 25.23 -5.61 2.15
N SER A 338 24.61 -6.03 3.24
CA SER A 338 25.07 -7.13 4.10
C SER A 338 25.07 -8.50 3.40
N GLY A 339 24.39 -8.63 2.27
CA GLY A 339 24.20 -9.89 1.53
C GLY A 339 22.93 -10.63 1.91
N ARG A 340 22.13 -10.15 2.86
CA ARG A 340 20.86 -10.78 3.24
C ARG A 340 19.77 -10.55 2.19
N CYS A 341 18.91 -11.56 2.03
CA CYS A 341 17.66 -11.46 1.28
C CYS A 341 16.52 -11.14 2.25
N ILE A 342 15.75 -10.11 1.95
CA ILE A 342 14.64 -9.68 2.84
C ILE A 342 13.34 -10.43 2.57
N GLN A 343 13.29 -11.31 1.55
CA GLN A 343 12.07 -12.05 1.20
C GLN A 343 11.57 -12.91 2.36
N LYS A 344 10.37 -12.59 2.87
CA LYS A 344 9.76 -13.25 4.03
C LYS A 344 8.99 -14.52 3.64
N ILE A 345 8.26 -14.47 2.53
CA ILE A 345 7.36 -15.53 2.09
C ILE A 345 8.02 -16.36 1.00
N ASP A 346 8.22 -17.65 1.25
CA ASP A 346 8.53 -18.62 0.22
C ASP A 346 7.22 -19.13 -0.41
N TYR A 347 6.85 -18.55 -1.55
CA TYR A 347 5.60 -18.90 -2.24
C TYR A 347 5.58 -20.36 -2.75
N GLN A 348 6.74 -20.94 -3.08
CA GLN A 348 6.80 -22.34 -3.47
C GLN A 348 6.54 -23.26 -2.30
N GLN A 349 7.13 -22.96 -1.14
CA GLN A 349 6.89 -23.75 0.08
C GLN A 349 5.44 -23.57 0.58
N LEU A 350 4.91 -22.35 0.53
CA LEU A 350 3.53 -22.06 0.92
C LEU A 350 2.52 -22.90 0.11
N ARG A 351 2.75 -23.07 -1.20
CA ARG A 351 1.90 -23.91 -2.06
C ARG A 351 2.03 -25.39 -1.74
N LYS A 352 3.24 -25.90 -1.52
CA LYS A 352 3.46 -27.27 -1.10
C LYS A 352 2.72 -27.56 0.22
N ASP A 353 2.79 -26.63 1.17
CA ASP A 353 2.10 -26.72 2.44
C ASP A 353 0.56 -26.72 2.27
N ALA A 354 0.05 -25.87 1.37
CA ALA A 354 -1.38 -25.84 1.04
C ALA A 354 -1.85 -27.13 0.36
N GLU A 355 -1.03 -27.72 -0.50
CA GLU A 355 -1.33 -29.01 -1.14
C GLU A 355 -1.35 -30.15 -0.11
N VAL A 356 -0.39 -30.19 0.82
CA VAL A 356 -0.37 -31.16 1.92
C VAL A 356 -1.60 -31.01 2.79
N TYR A 357 -1.96 -29.77 3.16
CA TYR A 357 -3.18 -29.50 3.93
C TYR A 357 -4.45 -29.97 3.22
N ARG A 358 -4.55 -29.69 1.91
CA ARG A 358 -5.70 -30.15 1.09
C ARG A 358 -5.83 -31.66 1.04
N LYS A 359 -4.69 -32.38 0.99
CA LYS A 359 -4.66 -33.85 0.94
C LYS A 359 -4.86 -34.52 2.31
N THR A 360 -4.39 -33.90 3.38
CA THR A 360 -4.29 -34.57 4.69
C THR A 360 -5.18 -33.96 5.79
N GLY A 361 -5.72 -32.75 5.55
CA GLY A 361 -6.42 -31.96 6.57
C GLY A 361 -5.51 -31.42 7.70
N LYS A 362 -4.19 -31.65 7.61
CA LYS A 362 -3.23 -31.21 8.63
C LYS A 362 -2.27 -30.19 8.04
N ARG A 363 -2.06 -29.08 8.77
CA ARG A 363 -1.01 -28.12 8.41
C ARG A 363 0.37 -28.74 8.67
N PRO A 364 1.30 -28.67 7.71
CA PRO A 364 2.69 -29.08 7.97
C PRO A 364 3.26 -28.30 9.16
N GLU A 365 4.04 -28.96 9.98
CA GLU A 365 4.80 -28.27 11.02
C GLU A 365 5.77 -27.29 10.37
N LYS A 366 5.70 -26.01 10.78
CA LYS A 366 6.73 -25.04 10.39
C LYS A 366 8.05 -25.51 10.98
N LYS A 367 8.97 -25.96 10.14
CA LYS A 367 10.35 -26.10 10.56
C LYS A 367 10.87 -24.72 10.90
N ASP A 368 11.26 -24.51 12.17
CA ASP A 368 12.05 -23.35 12.55
C ASP A 368 13.33 -23.34 11.72
N SER A 369 13.31 -22.62 10.60
CA SER A 369 14.53 -22.38 9.85
C SER A 369 15.40 -21.49 10.73
N LEU A 370 16.58 -21.96 11.10
CA LEU A 370 17.60 -21.15 11.74
C LEU A 370 17.80 -19.90 10.84
N LYS A 371 17.46 -18.73 11.37
CA LYS A 371 17.63 -17.48 10.64
C LYS A 371 19.12 -17.27 10.43
N THR A 372 19.53 -17.10 9.17
CA THR A 372 20.93 -16.78 8.86
C THR A 372 21.23 -15.39 9.38
N ILE A 373 22.31 -15.27 10.14
CA ILE A 373 22.81 -14.02 10.71
C ILE A 373 23.77 -13.39 9.71
N PHE A 374 23.57 -12.12 9.44
CA PHE A 374 24.43 -11.25 8.63
C PHE A 374 24.91 -10.09 9.50
N HIS A 375 25.87 -9.32 9.00
CA HIS A 375 26.41 -8.18 9.72
C HIS A 375 26.38 -6.92 8.86
N THR A 376 26.07 -5.79 9.49
CA THR A 376 26.19 -4.48 8.89
C THR A 376 27.66 -4.12 8.65
N ALA A 377 27.94 -3.00 8.00
CA ALA A 377 29.30 -2.51 7.79
C ALA A 377 30.08 -2.32 9.11
N GLY A 378 29.40 -1.89 10.17
CA GLY A 378 29.95 -1.72 11.53
C GLY A 378 29.89 -2.98 12.41
N GLY A 379 29.41 -4.12 11.87
CA GLY A 379 29.41 -5.40 12.60
C GLY A 379 28.14 -5.67 13.43
N ARG A 380 27.09 -4.88 13.32
CA ARG A 380 25.79 -5.16 13.98
C ARG A 380 25.12 -6.38 13.36
N GLU A 381 24.51 -7.23 14.17
CA GLU A 381 23.78 -8.40 13.69
C GLU A 381 22.45 -8.02 13.05
N VAL A 382 22.20 -8.54 11.86
CA VAL A 382 20.93 -8.46 11.12
C VAL A 382 20.56 -9.82 10.56
N THR A 383 19.29 -10.06 10.31
CA THR A 383 18.79 -11.38 9.88
C THR A 383 18.07 -11.30 8.55
N GLU A 384 18.06 -12.39 7.80
CA GLU A 384 17.26 -12.54 6.58
C GLU A 384 15.86 -13.13 6.84
N GLY A 385 14.98 -13.05 5.84
CA GLY A 385 13.68 -13.76 5.83
C GLY A 385 12.59 -13.15 6.71
N SER A 386 12.77 -11.90 7.17
CA SER A 386 11.78 -11.24 8.02
C SER A 386 11.46 -9.79 7.63
N GLY A 387 11.82 -9.38 6.41
CA GLY A 387 11.80 -7.95 6.09
C GLY A 387 12.93 -7.20 6.80
N ILE A 388 12.78 -5.89 6.96
CA ILE A 388 13.71 -5.05 7.71
C ILE A 388 13.19 -4.91 9.13
N LYS A 389 13.96 -5.36 10.11
CA LYS A 389 13.70 -5.11 11.52
C LYS A 389 14.16 -3.71 11.90
N PRO A 390 13.33 -2.91 12.58
CA PRO A 390 13.76 -1.61 13.05
C PRO A 390 14.83 -1.72 14.14
N ASP A 391 15.74 -0.74 14.17
CA ASP A 391 16.73 -0.57 15.24
C ASP A 391 16.04 -0.09 16.53
N VAL A 392 14.99 0.72 16.37
CA VAL A 392 14.11 1.22 17.44
C VAL A 392 12.70 0.73 17.17
N ALA A 393 12.32 -0.34 17.86
CA ALA A 393 10.98 -0.90 17.72
C ALA A 393 9.96 -0.10 18.54
N VAL A 394 8.93 0.40 17.88
CA VAL A 394 7.78 1.06 18.52
C VAL A 394 6.64 0.07 18.63
N LYS A 395 6.05 -0.04 19.82
CA LYS A 395 4.89 -0.90 20.04
C LYS A 395 3.64 -0.02 19.92
N HIS A 396 2.87 -0.28 18.90
CA HIS A 396 1.54 0.30 18.81
C HIS A 396 0.54 -0.59 19.55
N ASP A 397 -0.34 0.01 20.35
CA ASP A 397 -1.44 -0.70 21.02
C ASP A 397 -2.51 -1.12 19.99
N SER A 398 -2.16 -2.04 19.12
CA SER A 398 -3.10 -2.64 18.19
C SER A 398 -3.87 -3.77 18.89
N ILE A 399 -5.03 -3.46 19.42
CA ILE A 399 -6.04 -4.46 19.77
C ILE A 399 -6.85 -4.79 18.51
N SER A 400 -6.22 -5.01 17.38
CA SER A 400 -6.93 -5.52 16.21
C SER A 400 -6.73 -7.02 16.12
N PRO A 401 -7.77 -7.83 16.42
CA PRO A 401 -7.83 -9.15 15.84
C PRO A 401 -7.82 -8.92 14.34
N THR A 402 -6.84 -9.48 13.66
CA THR A 402 -6.66 -9.43 12.21
C THR A 402 -8.00 -9.40 11.49
N LEU A 403 -8.47 -8.21 11.16
CA LEU A 403 -9.63 -8.04 10.29
C LEU A 403 -9.16 -8.43 8.89
N PHE A 404 -9.52 -9.65 8.49
CA PHE A 404 -9.38 -10.17 7.13
C PHE A 404 -10.35 -9.42 6.21
N TYR A 405 -10.15 -8.14 6.03
CA TYR A 405 -10.68 -7.46 4.87
C TYR A 405 -9.50 -6.95 4.06
N PRO A 406 -9.40 -7.29 2.77
CA PRO A 406 -8.52 -6.61 1.84
C PRO A 406 -9.10 -5.22 1.62
N ILE A 407 -8.93 -4.37 2.62
CA ILE A 407 -9.37 -2.99 2.52
C ILE A 407 -8.26 -2.27 1.79
N ALA A 408 -8.58 -1.69 0.65
CA ALA A 408 -7.87 -0.54 0.13
C ALA A 408 -8.07 0.62 1.12
N ILE A 409 -7.55 0.45 2.34
CA ILE A 409 -7.36 1.56 3.28
C ILE A 409 -6.42 2.49 2.53
N SER A 410 -6.80 3.75 2.44
CA SER A 410 -5.98 4.79 1.88
C SER A 410 -4.52 4.57 2.29
N ASN A 411 -3.57 4.77 1.37
CA ASN A 411 -2.13 4.67 1.62
C ASN A 411 -1.63 5.74 2.62
N GLU A 412 -2.49 6.19 3.52
CA GLU A 412 -2.25 7.23 4.51
C GLU A 412 -1.95 6.56 5.86
N ALA A 413 -0.68 6.47 6.21
CA ALA A 413 -0.21 5.91 7.47
C ALA A 413 -0.94 6.50 8.68
N SER A 414 -1.20 7.82 8.64
CA SER A 414 -1.85 8.58 9.70
C SER A 414 -3.27 8.16 10.06
N ILE A 415 -4.04 7.71 9.08
CA ILE A 415 -5.42 7.26 9.30
C ILE A 415 -5.45 5.77 9.59
N ARG A 416 -4.53 5.02 9.01
CA ARG A 416 -4.48 3.57 9.13
C ARG A 416 -4.41 3.10 10.58
N GLU A 417 -3.47 3.63 11.36
CA GLU A 417 -3.34 3.33 12.79
C GLU A 417 -4.65 3.59 13.56
N LEU A 418 -5.29 4.74 13.25
CA LEU A 418 -6.56 5.11 13.89
C LEU A 418 -7.68 4.12 13.53
N LEU A 419 -7.77 3.69 12.27
CA LEU A 419 -8.79 2.74 11.81
C LEU A 419 -8.57 1.33 12.35
N GLU A 420 -7.32 0.94 12.60
CA GLU A 420 -6.98 -0.36 13.18
C GLU A 420 -7.40 -0.48 14.66
N LYS A 421 -7.62 0.64 15.35
CA LYS A 421 -8.02 0.67 16.76
C LYS A 421 -9.47 0.21 17.02
N SER A 422 -10.36 0.32 16.03
CA SER A 422 -11.77 0.00 16.24
C SER A 422 -12.56 -0.15 14.94
N ASN A 423 -13.40 -1.18 14.86
CA ASN A 423 -14.39 -1.32 13.80
C ASN A 423 -15.30 -0.09 13.68
N LEU A 424 -15.69 0.52 14.80
CA LEU A 424 -16.49 1.75 14.78
C LEU A 424 -15.78 2.85 13.98
N LEU A 425 -14.49 3.10 14.23
CA LEU A 425 -13.72 4.12 13.53
C LEU A 425 -13.59 3.81 12.05
N PHE A 426 -13.31 2.54 11.72
CA PHE A 426 -13.24 2.09 10.34
C PHE A 426 -14.56 2.33 9.58
N TYR A 427 -15.70 1.94 10.18
CA TYR A 427 -16.99 2.13 9.55
C TYR A 427 -17.39 3.61 9.48
N LEU A 428 -17.10 4.41 10.50
CA LEU A 428 -17.34 5.87 10.46
C LEU A 428 -16.52 6.57 9.38
N TYR A 429 -15.24 6.19 9.21
CA TYR A 429 -14.40 6.74 8.14
C TYR A 429 -14.96 6.45 6.75
N ASN A 430 -15.54 5.26 6.59
CA ASN A 430 -16.12 4.82 5.33
C ASN A 430 -17.60 5.20 5.17
N ASP A 431 -18.21 5.85 6.17
CA ASP A 431 -19.60 6.25 6.14
C ASP A 431 -19.81 7.61 5.46
N ASP A 432 -20.95 7.77 4.82
CA ASP A 432 -21.34 9.04 4.20
C ASP A 432 -21.58 10.14 5.22
N ALA A 433 -21.95 9.80 6.46
CA ALA A 433 -22.20 10.76 7.54
C ALA A 433 -21.00 11.66 7.83
N LEU A 434 -19.77 11.13 7.75
CA LEU A 434 -18.55 11.92 7.95
C LEU A 434 -18.37 12.94 6.81
N ILE A 435 -18.62 12.53 5.56
CA ILE A 435 -18.53 13.40 4.38
C ILE A 435 -19.63 14.49 4.44
N ASP A 436 -20.85 14.10 4.80
CA ASP A 436 -22.01 15.01 4.86
C ASP A 436 -21.81 16.06 5.96
N TRP A 437 -21.32 15.64 7.14
CA TRP A 437 -20.95 16.56 8.21
C TRP A 437 -19.84 17.52 7.78
N GLY A 438 -18.74 17.00 7.23
CA GLY A 438 -17.62 17.80 6.75
C GLY A 438 -18.01 18.77 5.64
N THR A 439 -19.00 18.41 4.79
CA THR A 439 -19.55 19.31 3.77
C THR A 439 -20.31 20.47 4.39
N LYS A 440 -21.15 20.22 5.39
CA LYS A 440 -21.85 21.28 6.14
C LYS A 440 -20.87 22.20 6.87
N TYR A 441 -19.84 21.62 7.50
CA TYR A 441 -18.80 22.38 8.19
C TYR A 441 -18.07 23.31 7.22
N PHE A 442 -17.63 22.80 6.06
CA PHE A 442 -16.95 23.58 5.02
C PHE A 442 -17.82 24.74 4.50
N GLN A 443 -19.11 24.52 4.31
CA GLN A 443 -20.05 25.56 3.84
C GLN A 443 -20.27 26.68 4.87
N SER A 444 -20.24 26.35 6.16
CA SER A 444 -20.44 27.34 7.25
C SER A 444 -19.15 28.06 7.68
N HIS A 445 -17.97 27.54 7.27
CA HIS A 445 -16.66 28.07 7.64
C HIS A 445 -15.84 28.37 6.38
N PRO A 446 -15.91 29.57 5.80
CA PRO A 446 -15.20 29.89 4.54
C PRO A 446 -13.68 29.79 4.62
N THR A 447 -13.10 29.88 5.82
CA THR A 447 -11.67 29.79 6.09
C THR A 447 -11.40 28.86 7.25
N LEU A 448 -10.22 28.22 7.25
CA LEU A 448 -9.73 27.41 8.37
C LEU A 448 -8.48 28.09 8.95
N PRO A 449 -8.28 28.10 10.28
CA PRO A 449 -6.99 28.47 10.88
C PRO A 449 -5.87 27.55 10.37
N ALA A 450 -4.61 27.93 10.64
CA ALA A 450 -3.49 27.06 10.32
C ALA A 450 -3.69 25.67 10.96
N VAL A 451 -3.29 24.61 10.26
CA VAL A 451 -3.51 23.22 10.72
C VAL A 451 -3.04 23.02 12.16
N LYS A 452 -1.90 23.61 12.54
CA LYS A 452 -1.34 23.54 13.90
C LYS A 452 -2.25 24.12 14.98
N ASP A 453 -3.12 25.07 14.64
CA ASP A 453 -3.99 25.82 15.57
C ASP A 453 -5.45 25.36 15.47
N PHE A 454 -5.75 24.43 14.57
CA PHE A 454 -7.10 23.93 14.35
C PHE A 454 -7.49 22.88 15.39
N THR A 455 -8.64 23.11 16.02
CA THR A 455 -9.27 22.17 16.96
C THR A 455 -10.78 22.19 16.77
N LEU A 456 -11.41 21.03 16.89
CA LEU A 456 -12.86 20.91 16.90
C LEU A 456 -13.42 21.23 18.29
N THR A 457 -14.62 21.80 18.32
CA THR A 457 -15.37 22.08 19.54
C THR A 457 -16.21 20.89 19.98
N ASP A 458 -16.67 20.89 21.23
CA ASP A 458 -17.62 19.89 21.71
C ASP A 458 -18.96 19.95 20.94
N GLN A 459 -19.33 21.12 20.42
CA GLN A 459 -20.52 21.28 19.60
C GLN A 459 -20.37 20.60 18.24
N ASP A 460 -19.19 20.72 17.60
CA ASP A 460 -18.91 20.03 16.33
C ASP A 460 -19.05 18.51 16.48
N TYR A 461 -18.55 17.96 17.59
CA TYR A 461 -18.70 16.53 17.89
C TYR A 461 -20.17 16.15 18.13
N ALA A 462 -20.94 16.97 18.87
CA ALA A 462 -22.35 16.73 19.13
C ALA A 462 -23.18 16.76 17.83
N ASP A 463 -22.88 17.69 16.92
CA ASP A 463 -23.55 17.81 15.63
C ASP A 463 -23.24 16.60 14.74
N PHE A 464 -21.98 16.16 14.70
CA PHE A 464 -21.60 14.93 13.98
C PHE A 464 -22.32 13.69 14.56
N LYS A 465 -22.33 13.55 15.89
CA LYS A 465 -23.01 12.45 16.57
C LYS A 465 -24.51 12.40 16.25
N GLN A 466 -25.16 13.55 16.11
CA GLN A 466 -26.57 13.62 15.70
C GLN A 466 -26.77 13.16 14.25
N ILE A 467 -25.87 13.53 13.33
CA ILE A 467 -25.91 13.08 11.93
C ILE A 467 -25.75 11.56 11.85
N VAL A 468 -24.79 10.99 12.57
CA VAL A 468 -24.59 9.53 12.61
C VAL A 468 -25.83 8.81 13.17
N LYS A 469 -26.46 9.34 14.20
CA LYS A 469 -27.71 8.79 14.75
C LYS A 469 -28.91 8.89 13.83
N ALA A 470 -29.00 9.97 13.06
CA ALA A 470 -30.10 10.18 12.11
C ALA A 470 -29.92 9.38 10.82
N SER A 471 -28.72 8.87 10.55
CA SER A 471 -28.42 7.99 9.42
C SER A 471 -28.75 6.52 9.76
N ASP A 472 -28.73 5.67 8.77
CA ASP A 472 -28.83 4.21 8.94
C ASP A 472 -27.47 3.56 9.28
N PHE A 473 -26.58 4.30 9.95
CA PHE A 473 -25.23 3.85 10.31
C PHE A 473 -25.26 2.55 11.11
N LYS A 474 -24.55 1.56 10.61
CA LYS A 474 -24.36 0.26 11.24
C LYS A 474 -22.92 -0.20 11.04
N TYR A 475 -22.40 -0.92 11.99
CA TYR A 475 -21.08 -1.52 11.88
C TYR A 475 -21.03 -2.91 12.51
N ASP A 476 -20.16 -3.75 11.98
CA ASP A 476 -19.97 -5.11 12.45
C ASP A 476 -19.17 -5.16 13.75
N ARG A 477 -19.71 -5.87 14.73
CA ARG A 477 -19.03 -6.15 15.99
C ARG A 477 -18.66 -7.61 16.07
N MET A 478 -17.34 -7.87 16.11
CA MET A 478 -16.82 -9.24 16.18
C MET A 478 -17.26 -9.97 17.45
N SER A 479 -17.38 -9.26 18.58
CA SER A 479 -17.85 -9.85 19.84
C SER A 479 -19.25 -10.44 19.74
N GLU A 480 -20.18 -9.73 19.09
CA GLU A 480 -21.54 -10.25 18.86
C GLU A 480 -21.55 -11.45 17.90
N LYS A 481 -20.82 -11.33 16.77
CA LYS A 481 -20.73 -12.43 15.80
C LYS A 481 -20.13 -13.68 16.46
N ARG A 482 -19.06 -13.53 17.24
CA ARG A 482 -18.44 -14.67 17.93
C ARG A 482 -19.32 -15.25 19.03
N LEU A 483 -20.07 -14.41 19.75
CA LEU A 483 -21.04 -14.88 20.75
C LEU A 483 -22.15 -15.68 20.07
N GLU A 484 -22.68 -15.23 18.96
CA GLU A 484 -23.70 -15.94 18.21
C GLU A 484 -23.18 -17.27 17.61
N GLU A 485 -21.95 -17.28 17.07
CA GLU A 485 -21.29 -18.51 16.63
C GLU A 485 -21.12 -19.50 17.79
N LEU A 486 -20.65 -19.03 18.95
CA LEU A 486 -20.48 -19.85 20.15
C LEU A 486 -21.82 -20.39 20.63
N LYS A 487 -22.89 -19.57 20.63
CA LYS A 487 -24.25 -19.99 20.99
C LYS A 487 -24.77 -21.12 20.10
N LYS A 488 -24.57 -20.99 18.77
CA LYS A 488 -24.93 -22.05 17.80
C LYS A 488 -24.12 -23.32 18.01
N THR A 489 -22.84 -23.19 18.33
CA THR A 489 -21.97 -24.34 18.64
C THR A 489 -22.43 -25.02 19.91
N ALA A 490 -22.70 -24.28 21.00
CA ALA A 490 -23.20 -24.81 22.24
C ALA A 490 -24.58 -25.51 22.10
N GLN A 491 -25.46 -24.98 21.23
CA GLN A 491 -26.72 -25.64 20.89
C GLN A 491 -26.49 -26.98 20.19
N PHE A 492 -25.58 -27.01 19.22
CA PHE A 492 -25.23 -28.26 18.51
C PHE A 492 -24.59 -29.30 19.43
N GLU A 493 -23.76 -28.88 20.37
CA GLU A 493 -23.07 -29.73 21.33
C GLU A 493 -23.94 -30.11 22.56
N GLY A 494 -25.12 -29.48 22.73
CA GLY A 494 -26.07 -29.76 23.81
C GLY A 494 -25.81 -29.01 25.12
N TYR A 495 -24.83 -28.08 25.17
CA TYR A 495 -24.48 -27.30 26.37
C TYR A 495 -25.26 -25.99 26.53
N TYR A 496 -26.07 -25.59 25.54
CA TYR A 496 -26.70 -24.28 25.53
C TYR A 496 -27.66 -24.06 26.72
N GLU A 497 -28.50 -25.06 27.06
CA GLU A 497 -29.47 -24.90 28.12
C GLU A 497 -28.81 -24.79 29.49
N ASP A 498 -27.66 -25.44 29.69
CA ASP A 498 -26.89 -25.40 30.96
C ASP A 498 -26.16 -24.05 31.14
N ALA A 499 -25.84 -23.34 30.04
CA ALA A 499 -25.11 -22.08 30.03
C ALA A 499 -25.98 -20.88 29.58
N LYS A 500 -27.29 -21.00 29.59
CA LYS A 500 -28.21 -20.02 29.05
C LYS A 500 -28.13 -18.67 29.76
N GLU A 501 -28.04 -18.67 31.09
CA GLU A 501 -27.94 -17.46 31.90
C GLU A 501 -26.67 -16.68 31.60
N GLU A 502 -25.55 -17.36 31.37
CA GLU A 502 -24.26 -16.77 31.00
C GLU A 502 -24.32 -16.17 29.59
N PHE A 503 -24.95 -16.85 28.61
CA PHE A 503 -25.17 -16.32 27.29
C PHE A 503 -26.04 -15.06 27.30
N ASP A 504 -27.16 -15.09 28.05
CA ASP A 504 -28.05 -13.93 28.17
C ASP A 504 -27.35 -12.75 28.87
N ALA A 505 -26.53 -13.02 29.88
CA ALA A 505 -25.72 -12.00 30.55
C ALA A 505 -24.68 -11.39 29.62
N LEU A 506 -24.02 -12.18 28.76
CA LEU A 506 -23.07 -11.70 27.75
C LEU A 506 -23.78 -10.90 26.66
N GLU A 507 -24.93 -11.37 26.15
CA GLU A 507 -25.73 -10.62 25.17
C GLU A 507 -26.11 -9.25 25.71
N LYS A 508 -26.58 -9.16 26.95
CA LYS A 508 -26.91 -7.89 27.63
C LYS A 508 -25.71 -6.97 27.78
N LYS A 509 -24.52 -7.52 28.11
CA LYS A 509 -23.29 -6.74 28.25
C LYS A 509 -22.74 -6.27 26.90
N PHE A 510 -22.90 -7.05 25.85
CA PHE A 510 -22.50 -6.73 24.50
C PHE A 510 -23.59 -6.01 23.71
N ALA A 511 -24.77 -5.79 24.30
CA ALA A 511 -25.86 -5.05 23.64
C ALA A 511 -25.37 -3.71 23.11
N HIS A 512 -25.72 -3.45 21.84
CA HIS A 512 -25.27 -2.27 21.12
C HIS A 512 -25.77 -0.97 21.77
N ASN A 513 -24.86 -0.08 22.04
CA ASN A 513 -25.16 1.29 22.43
C ASN A 513 -24.20 2.25 21.73
N LEU A 514 -24.63 2.72 20.55
CA LEU A 514 -23.82 3.59 19.70
C LEU A 514 -23.36 4.86 20.46
N ASP A 515 -24.23 5.44 21.28
CA ASP A 515 -23.90 6.64 22.07
C ASP A 515 -22.70 6.43 22.99
N ARG A 516 -22.76 5.35 23.78
CA ARG A 516 -21.69 5.00 24.72
C ARG A 516 -20.38 4.68 23.99
N GLU A 517 -20.47 4.02 22.84
CA GLU A 517 -19.29 3.63 22.08
C GLU A 517 -18.64 4.80 21.38
N MET A 518 -19.44 5.72 20.82
CA MET A 518 -18.95 6.98 20.28
C MET A 518 -18.29 7.84 21.37
N ASP A 519 -18.95 7.98 22.55
CA ASP A 519 -18.38 8.78 23.65
C ASP A 519 -17.07 8.18 24.17
N ARG A 520 -16.97 6.85 24.24
CA ARG A 520 -15.73 6.16 24.61
C ARG A 520 -14.56 6.43 23.64
N ARG A 521 -14.87 6.69 22.38
CA ARG A 521 -13.90 6.94 21.30
C ARG A 521 -13.95 8.40 20.81
N LYS A 522 -14.44 9.31 21.62
CA LYS A 522 -14.63 10.71 21.23
C LYS A 522 -13.37 11.32 20.63
N ASP A 523 -12.22 11.16 21.29
CA ASP A 523 -10.97 11.75 20.86
C ASP A 523 -10.53 11.21 19.49
N ASP A 524 -10.64 9.89 19.28
CA ASP A 524 -10.32 9.25 18.01
C ASP A 524 -11.29 9.71 16.89
N ILE A 525 -12.58 9.83 17.20
CA ILE A 525 -13.60 10.32 16.27
C ILE A 525 -13.32 11.79 15.92
N CYS A 526 -12.98 12.63 16.89
CA CYS A 526 -12.62 14.02 16.64
C CYS A 526 -11.37 14.12 15.73
N ARG A 527 -10.41 13.20 15.85
CA ARG A 527 -9.28 13.13 14.90
C ARG A 527 -9.75 12.81 13.48
N LEU A 528 -10.66 11.84 13.29
CA LEU A 528 -11.25 11.55 11.96
C LEU A 528 -11.98 12.76 11.38
N MET A 529 -12.77 13.43 12.21
CA MET A 529 -13.51 14.65 11.84
C MET A 529 -12.55 15.78 11.45
N ALA A 530 -11.49 16.00 12.23
CA ALA A 530 -10.48 17.01 11.94
C ALA A 530 -9.79 16.72 10.59
N GLN A 531 -9.41 15.49 10.33
CA GLN A 531 -8.82 15.07 9.05
C GLN A 531 -9.79 15.32 7.87
N GLU A 532 -11.09 15.06 8.06
CA GLU A 532 -12.13 15.32 7.05
C GLU A 532 -12.26 16.80 6.73
N VAL A 533 -12.17 17.67 7.74
CA VAL A 533 -12.20 19.13 7.55
C VAL A 533 -10.89 19.61 6.90
N ILE A 534 -9.74 19.25 7.48
CA ILE A 534 -8.42 19.74 7.03
C ILE A 534 -8.18 19.45 5.55
N LYS A 535 -8.55 18.26 5.06
CA LYS A 535 -8.36 17.90 3.64
C LYS A 535 -9.10 18.83 2.67
N ARG A 536 -10.19 19.46 3.11
CA ARG A 536 -11.00 20.36 2.27
C ARG A 536 -10.34 21.72 2.04
N TYR A 537 -9.46 22.15 2.95
CA TYR A 537 -8.75 23.42 2.89
C TYR A 537 -7.27 23.27 2.54
N HIS A 538 -6.63 22.23 3.07
CA HIS A 538 -5.17 22.04 2.99
C HIS A 538 -4.76 20.76 2.26
N TYR A 539 -5.75 20.01 1.71
CA TYR A 539 -5.51 18.79 0.94
C TYR A 539 -4.66 17.75 1.72
N GLN A 540 -3.96 16.88 1.00
CA GLN A 540 -3.14 15.84 1.60
C GLN A 540 -2.01 16.38 2.48
N ALA A 541 -1.42 17.51 2.11
CA ALA A 541 -0.36 18.13 2.89
C ALA A 541 -0.83 18.47 4.32
N GLY A 542 -2.03 19.07 4.45
CA GLY A 542 -2.60 19.39 5.75
C GLY A 542 -2.91 18.17 6.60
N LYS A 543 -3.34 17.07 5.97
CA LYS A 543 -3.60 15.80 6.67
C LYS A 543 -2.33 15.21 7.28
N VAL A 544 -1.22 15.23 6.54
CA VAL A 544 0.07 14.78 7.05
C VAL A 544 0.55 15.71 8.17
N GLU A 545 0.43 17.05 7.99
CA GLU A 545 0.81 18.02 9.01
C GLU A 545 0.04 17.80 10.33
N ASP A 546 -1.24 17.45 10.26
CA ASP A 546 -2.03 17.14 11.46
C ASP A 546 -1.62 15.81 12.11
N ALA A 547 -1.40 14.80 11.29
CA ALA A 547 -1.07 13.45 11.76
C ALA A 547 0.26 13.38 12.53
N ILE A 548 1.27 14.13 12.08
CA ILE A 548 2.61 14.14 12.70
C ILE A 548 2.68 14.85 14.05
N LYS A 549 1.62 15.54 14.49
CA LYS A 549 1.61 16.26 15.78
C LYS A 549 1.71 15.36 17.01
N LYS A 550 1.22 14.13 16.93
CA LYS A 550 1.19 13.16 18.03
C LYS A 550 1.47 11.77 17.46
N ASP A 551 2.67 11.56 16.96
CA ASP A 551 3.09 10.35 16.28
C ASP A 551 4.20 9.67 17.09
N GLU A 552 3.91 8.49 17.64
CA GLU A 552 4.83 7.76 18.53
C GLU A 552 6.13 7.36 17.84
N ASP A 553 6.10 7.02 16.54
CA ASP A 553 7.31 6.69 15.78
C ASP A 553 8.19 7.93 15.59
N ILE A 554 7.57 9.09 15.34
CA ILE A 554 8.29 10.37 15.21
C ILE A 554 8.89 10.76 16.55
N GLU A 555 8.14 10.63 17.65
CA GLU A 555 8.66 10.92 19.00
C GLU A 555 9.85 10.01 19.36
N ALA A 556 9.76 8.72 19.02
CA ALA A 556 10.86 7.77 19.21
C ALA A 556 12.08 8.14 18.35
N ALA A 557 11.86 8.51 17.08
CA ALA A 557 12.93 8.95 16.19
C ALA A 557 13.62 10.22 16.72
N LEU A 558 12.86 11.23 17.13
CA LEU A 558 13.39 12.48 17.70
C LEU A 558 14.17 12.23 18.99
N THR A 559 13.67 11.35 19.85
CA THR A 559 14.37 10.98 21.10
C THR A 559 15.78 10.49 20.82
N VAL A 560 15.95 9.62 19.82
CA VAL A 560 17.29 9.11 19.45
C VAL A 560 18.10 10.16 18.70
N LEU A 561 17.50 10.90 17.76
CA LEU A 561 18.20 11.92 16.97
C LEU A 561 18.76 13.06 17.84
N HIS A 562 18.07 13.40 18.94
CA HIS A 562 18.54 14.41 19.90
C HIS A 562 19.57 13.88 20.89
N ASN A 563 19.79 12.56 20.94
CA ASN A 563 20.83 11.93 21.78
C ASN A 563 21.95 11.37 20.91
N GLU A 564 22.95 12.20 20.63
CA GLU A 564 24.08 11.85 19.76
C GLU A 564 24.80 10.56 20.21
N SER A 565 24.97 10.35 21.52
CA SER A 565 25.59 9.15 22.07
C SER A 565 24.77 7.89 21.77
N GLU A 566 23.46 7.94 21.96
CA GLU A 566 22.57 6.83 21.67
C GLU A 566 22.47 6.56 20.16
N TYR A 567 22.37 7.62 19.35
CA TYR A 567 22.39 7.52 17.90
C TYR A 567 23.65 6.82 17.38
N LYS A 568 24.85 7.25 17.84
CA LYS A 568 26.11 6.61 17.48
C LYS A 568 26.18 5.16 17.95
N LYS A 569 25.78 4.89 19.19
CA LYS A 569 25.74 3.52 19.75
C LYS A 569 24.85 2.58 18.93
N ILE A 570 23.64 3.02 18.52
CA ILE A 570 22.76 2.24 17.66
C ILE A 570 23.43 1.95 16.32
N LEU A 571 24.15 2.91 15.74
CA LEU A 571 24.88 2.73 14.49
C LEU A 571 26.21 1.94 14.63
N GLY A 572 26.58 1.50 15.85
CA GLY A 572 27.85 0.80 16.08
C GLY A 572 29.09 1.70 15.93
N LYS A 573 28.96 3.00 16.21
CA LYS A 573 30.00 4.04 16.05
C LYS A 573 30.46 4.57 17.40
#